data_6e56ae258fb0f5d83339fdc7cea0b51f
#
_entry.id   6e56ae258fb0f5d83339fdc7cea0b51f
#
_cell.length_a   1.000
_cell.length_b   1.000
_cell.length_c   1.000
_cell.angle_alpha   90.00
_cell.angle_beta   90.00
_cell.angle_gamma   90.00
#
_symmetry.space_group_name_H-M   'P 1'
#
loop_
_entity.id
_entity.type
_entity.pdbx_description
1 polymer ?
#
loop_
_entity_poly.entity_id
_entity_poly.type
_entity_poly.pdbx_seq_one_letter_code
_entity_poly.pdbx_strand_id
1 'polypeptide(L)'
;SLAEHGFNVLYGESLALRPLRVSSKDFRRVVRRLLKWLSPPRKVTHRISICSPLVIPNGQHGLPLIFNRLSIQLTISFSQFLLGFKDPWLWTYNPVTARLIELKRYKRVIYHAVDAIHEQPDMPTSLIVAEERSLCSAADYVFVTSPQLKKALSPYSRNIRFDPNVADFFHFNRALTFSSQEVPSDLQLIPEPRIGYIGAISSYKLHIPLIASIAQSHPELSFVFIGPTEEGEAKTDLASWRNIPNIYILGSRSYSELPRYCAGFACAWLPLRHNEYTNSMFPMKFFEYLASGLPVVATSIQSLQEFSSVALLCEVTADSFSCALHTCLSGVGADLDSRVSLARQYTYQTRLSKMLA
;
A
#
# COMPACT_ATOMS: atom_id res chain seq x y z
N SER A 1 14.51 -7.72 -1.22
CA SER A 1 13.94 -7.52 -2.56
C SER A 1 14.45 -8.57 -3.56
N LEU A 2 13.88 -8.65 -4.77
CA LEU A 2 14.35 -9.55 -5.85
C LEU A 2 15.84 -9.36 -6.14
N ALA A 3 16.31 -8.10 -6.12
CA ALA A 3 17.72 -7.77 -6.35
C ALA A 3 18.65 -8.37 -5.28
N GLU A 4 18.24 -8.42 -4.02
CA GLU A 4 18.99 -9.05 -2.91
C GLU A 4 19.05 -10.58 -3.08
N HIS A 5 18.03 -11.19 -3.71
CA HIS A 5 18.03 -12.61 -4.08
C HIS A 5 18.78 -12.91 -5.38
N GLY A 6 19.56 -11.95 -5.90
CA GLY A 6 20.42 -12.15 -7.04
C GLY A 6 19.83 -11.87 -8.41
N PHE A 7 18.53 -11.50 -8.49
CA PHE A 7 17.89 -11.19 -9.76
C PHE A 7 18.29 -9.80 -10.28
N ASN A 8 18.47 -9.67 -11.60
CA ASN A 8 18.47 -8.38 -12.26
C ASN A 8 17.03 -7.93 -12.49
N VAL A 9 16.70 -6.72 -12.09
CA VAL A 9 15.33 -6.18 -12.12
C VAL A 9 15.23 -5.00 -13.07
N LEU A 10 14.37 -5.10 -14.06
CA LEU A 10 13.91 -3.97 -14.86
C LEU A 10 12.55 -3.54 -14.36
N TYR A 11 12.49 -2.39 -13.69
CA TYR A 11 11.26 -1.83 -13.18
C TYR A 11 10.61 -0.92 -14.22
N GLY A 12 9.40 -1.26 -14.67
CA GLY A 12 8.57 -0.41 -15.52
C GLY A 12 7.75 0.58 -14.66
N GLU A 13 7.91 1.88 -14.91
CA GLU A 13 7.07 2.88 -14.25
C GLU A 13 5.59 2.69 -14.61
N SER A 14 4.69 3.13 -13.72
CA SER A 14 3.24 2.91 -13.74
C SER A 14 2.55 3.09 -15.10
N LEU A 15 1.66 2.17 -15.44
CA LEU A 15 0.86 2.12 -16.67
C LEU A 15 -0.40 3.01 -16.65
N ALA A 16 -0.48 4.00 -15.75
CA ALA A 16 -1.51 5.05 -15.66
C ALA A 16 -2.96 4.59 -15.98
N LEU A 17 -3.59 3.88 -15.03
CA LEU A 17 -4.99 3.44 -15.16
C LEU A 17 -6.00 4.59 -15.01
N ARG A 18 -5.65 5.60 -14.23
CA ARG A 18 -6.54 6.73 -13.93
C ARG A 18 -6.52 7.79 -15.03
N PRO A 19 -7.68 8.41 -15.33
CA PRO A 19 -7.72 9.54 -16.25
C PRO A 19 -6.86 10.71 -15.75
N LEU A 20 -6.29 11.48 -16.68
CA LEU A 20 -5.63 12.75 -16.36
C LEU A 20 -6.68 13.75 -15.88
N ARG A 21 -6.41 14.41 -14.78
CA ARG A 21 -7.14 15.61 -14.37
C ARG A 21 -6.40 16.79 -14.97
N VAL A 22 -7.09 17.52 -15.85
CA VAL A 22 -6.49 18.65 -16.59
C VAL A 22 -6.11 19.76 -15.60
N SER A 23 -4.81 19.98 -15.41
CA SER A 23 -4.27 21.11 -14.64
C SER A 23 -3.02 21.66 -15.33
N SER A 24 -2.70 22.93 -15.07
CA SER A 24 -1.48 23.57 -15.60
C SER A 24 -0.17 22.83 -15.21
N LYS A 25 -0.21 22.04 -14.14
CA LYS A 25 0.90 21.17 -13.72
C LYS A 25 1.09 19.95 -14.63
N ASP A 26 0.08 19.60 -15.43
CA ASP A 26 0.11 18.39 -16.27
C ASP A 26 0.96 18.56 -17.53
N PHE A 27 1.06 19.77 -18.10
CA PHE A 27 1.93 20.00 -19.26
C PHE A 27 3.41 19.73 -18.94
N ARG A 28 3.90 20.23 -17.81
CA ARG A 28 5.28 19.95 -17.37
C ARG A 28 5.51 18.45 -17.09
N ARG A 29 4.47 17.74 -16.63
CA ARG A 29 4.52 16.29 -16.44
C ARG A 29 4.58 15.54 -17.77
N VAL A 30 3.85 15.98 -18.79
CA VAL A 30 3.87 15.38 -20.14
C VAL A 30 5.25 15.55 -20.76
N VAL A 31 5.81 16.77 -20.76
CA VAL A 31 7.16 17.03 -21.29
C VAL A 31 8.21 16.19 -20.56
N ARG A 32 8.14 16.13 -19.22
CA ARG A 32 9.08 15.30 -18.43
C ARG A 32 8.94 13.81 -18.76
N ARG A 33 7.72 13.31 -19.02
CA ARG A 33 7.50 11.92 -19.43
C ARG A 33 8.04 11.62 -20.82
N LEU A 34 7.89 12.55 -21.78
CA LEU A 34 8.47 12.44 -23.10
C LEU A 34 10.01 12.35 -23.05
N LEU A 35 10.65 13.22 -22.28
CA LEU A 35 12.10 13.19 -22.07
C LEU A 35 12.57 11.88 -21.42
N LYS A 36 11.84 11.38 -20.44
CA LYS A 36 12.13 10.10 -19.77
C LYS A 36 11.97 8.90 -20.72
N TRP A 37 10.97 8.93 -21.61
CA TRP A 37 10.73 7.86 -22.57
C TRP A 37 11.85 7.74 -23.60
N LEU A 38 12.41 8.87 -24.04
CA LEU A 38 13.53 8.92 -24.97
C LEU A 38 14.88 8.57 -24.32
N SER A 39 14.91 8.44 -22.99
CA SER A 39 16.13 8.13 -22.25
C SER A 39 16.33 6.61 -22.12
N PRO A 40 17.58 6.12 -22.17
CA PRO A 40 17.85 4.71 -21.89
C PRO A 40 17.45 4.34 -20.47
N PRO A 41 17.32 3.03 -20.16
CA PRO A 41 16.96 2.58 -18.81
C PRO A 41 17.96 3.11 -17.78
N ARG A 42 17.44 3.76 -16.73
CA ARG A 42 18.26 4.40 -15.69
C ARG A 42 18.62 3.36 -14.63
N LYS A 43 19.90 3.14 -14.42
CA LYS A 43 20.41 2.30 -13.34
C LYS A 43 20.23 3.00 -11.99
N VAL A 44 19.57 2.34 -11.03
CA VAL A 44 19.35 2.84 -9.67
C VAL A 44 20.31 2.18 -8.70
N THR A 45 20.48 0.87 -8.83
CA THR A 45 21.47 0.08 -8.08
C THR A 45 22.18 -0.87 -9.03
N HIS A 46 23.12 -1.65 -8.50
CA HIS A 46 23.84 -2.63 -9.32
C HIS A 46 22.90 -3.57 -10.11
N ARG A 47 21.76 -3.96 -9.55
CA ARG A 47 20.83 -4.94 -10.12
C ARG A 47 19.45 -4.37 -10.47
N ILE A 48 19.18 -3.10 -10.20
CA ILE A 48 17.88 -2.48 -10.48
C ILE A 48 18.04 -1.37 -11.50
N SER A 49 17.32 -1.49 -12.60
CA SER A 49 17.16 -0.47 -13.63
C SER A 49 15.70 -0.08 -13.78
N ILE A 50 15.42 1.16 -14.15
CA ILE A 50 14.08 1.69 -14.36
C ILE A 50 13.92 2.11 -15.82
N CYS A 51 12.81 1.71 -16.44
CA CYS A 51 12.35 2.24 -17.72
C CYS A 51 10.99 2.93 -17.56
N SER A 52 10.77 3.97 -18.37
CA SER A 52 9.58 4.82 -18.30
C SER A 52 8.87 4.84 -19.64
N PRO A 53 7.99 3.86 -19.94
CA PRO A 53 7.24 3.86 -21.20
C PRO A 53 6.31 5.09 -21.26
N LEU A 54 6.15 5.66 -22.44
CA LEU A 54 5.16 6.70 -22.68
C LEU A 54 3.79 6.07 -22.79
N VAL A 55 2.86 6.49 -21.95
CA VAL A 55 1.50 5.93 -21.90
C VAL A 55 0.49 7.05 -21.94
N ILE A 56 -0.51 6.92 -22.81
CA ILE A 56 -1.71 7.78 -22.80
C ILE A 56 -2.61 7.30 -21.67
N PRO A 57 -2.82 8.11 -20.62
CA PRO A 57 -3.71 7.76 -19.51
C PRO A 57 -5.13 7.49 -19.99
N ASN A 58 -5.80 6.53 -19.36
CA ASN A 58 -7.12 6.05 -19.77
C ASN A 58 -7.19 5.52 -21.23
N GLY A 59 -6.05 5.31 -21.86
CA GLY A 59 -5.94 4.78 -23.23
C GLY A 59 -6.15 3.27 -23.29
N GLN A 60 -7.31 2.78 -22.87
CA GLN A 60 -7.63 1.36 -22.79
C GLN A 60 -8.41 0.84 -24.01
N HIS A 61 -8.75 1.71 -24.97
CA HIS A 61 -9.53 1.39 -26.17
C HIS A 61 -8.97 2.10 -27.41
N GLY A 62 -9.25 1.55 -28.58
CA GLY A 62 -8.96 2.16 -29.88
C GLY A 62 -7.47 2.48 -30.11
N LEU A 63 -7.21 3.58 -30.83
CA LEU A 63 -5.86 4.03 -31.18
C LEU A 63 -4.95 4.29 -29.96
N PRO A 64 -5.41 4.90 -28.85
CA PRO A 64 -4.60 5.04 -27.64
C PRO A 64 -4.12 3.72 -27.07
N LEU A 65 -4.94 2.66 -27.11
CA LEU A 65 -4.52 1.34 -26.66
C LEU A 65 -3.40 0.76 -27.54
N ILE A 66 -3.54 0.88 -28.86
CA ILE A 66 -2.53 0.42 -29.82
C ILE A 66 -1.20 1.16 -29.58
N PHE A 67 -1.26 2.48 -29.41
CA PHE A 67 -0.09 3.29 -29.08
C PHE A 67 0.55 2.84 -27.76
N ASN A 68 -0.25 2.66 -26.71
CA ASN A 68 0.23 2.23 -25.40
C ASN A 68 0.94 0.87 -25.49
N ARG A 69 0.33 -0.10 -26.19
CA ARG A 69 0.94 -1.42 -26.43
C ARG A 69 2.31 -1.30 -27.12
N LEU A 70 2.36 -0.58 -28.22
CA LEU A 70 3.60 -0.40 -28.99
C LEU A 70 4.67 0.31 -28.16
N SER A 71 4.31 1.42 -27.50
CA SER A 71 5.25 2.19 -26.68
C SER A 71 5.82 1.36 -25.53
N ILE A 72 4.96 0.67 -24.78
CA ILE A 72 5.37 -0.20 -23.66
C ILE A 72 6.28 -1.31 -24.18
N GLN A 73 5.87 -1.99 -25.24
CA GLN A 73 6.58 -3.13 -25.78
C GLN A 73 7.96 -2.74 -26.32
N LEU A 74 8.05 -1.64 -27.09
CA LEU A 74 9.32 -1.13 -27.60
C LEU A 74 10.25 -0.71 -26.46
N THR A 75 9.73 0.03 -25.46
CA THR A 75 10.54 0.49 -24.34
C THR A 75 11.08 -0.69 -23.51
N ILE A 76 10.25 -1.68 -23.21
CA ILE A 76 10.68 -2.86 -22.45
C ILE A 76 11.67 -3.68 -23.26
N SER A 77 11.38 -4.00 -24.53
CA SER A 77 12.25 -4.84 -25.39
C SER A 77 13.61 -4.17 -25.59
N PHE A 78 13.64 -2.86 -25.85
CA PHE A 78 14.87 -2.10 -25.98
C PHE A 78 15.68 -2.10 -24.68
N SER A 79 15.02 -1.89 -23.54
CA SER A 79 15.67 -1.93 -22.23
C SER A 79 16.23 -3.31 -21.89
N GLN A 80 15.48 -4.37 -22.20
CA GLN A 80 15.91 -5.77 -22.01
C GLN A 80 17.13 -6.08 -22.86
N PHE A 81 17.14 -5.64 -24.13
CA PHE A 81 18.28 -5.81 -25.04
C PHE A 81 19.52 -5.09 -24.50
N LEU A 82 19.43 -3.81 -24.14
CA LEU A 82 20.55 -3.03 -23.59
C LEU A 82 21.12 -3.61 -22.30
N LEU A 83 20.27 -4.21 -21.47
CA LEU A 83 20.66 -4.76 -20.17
C LEU A 83 21.02 -6.25 -20.24
N GLY A 84 20.94 -6.88 -21.43
CA GLY A 84 21.31 -8.29 -21.66
C GLY A 84 20.38 -9.29 -20.96
N PHE A 85 19.07 -8.97 -20.80
CA PHE A 85 18.10 -9.90 -20.22
C PHE A 85 17.87 -11.09 -21.15
N LYS A 86 18.01 -12.29 -20.61
CA LYS A 86 17.68 -13.57 -21.27
C LYS A 86 16.55 -14.24 -20.51
N ASP A 87 15.53 -14.73 -21.22
CA ASP A 87 14.37 -15.45 -20.65
C ASP A 87 13.74 -14.72 -19.45
N PRO A 88 13.31 -13.45 -19.60
CA PRO A 88 12.84 -12.67 -18.48
C PRO A 88 11.53 -13.21 -17.89
N TRP A 89 11.35 -13.00 -16.59
CA TRP A 89 10.07 -13.20 -15.92
C TRP A 89 9.32 -11.87 -15.88
N LEU A 90 8.00 -11.92 -16.04
CA LEU A 90 7.11 -10.78 -15.82
C LEU A 90 6.48 -10.88 -14.43
N TRP A 91 6.78 -9.90 -13.58
CA TRP A 91 6.11 -9.76 -12.29
C TRP A 91 5.27 -8.49 -12.32
N THR A 92 3.97 -8.61 -12.23
CA THR A 92 3.06 -7.47 -12.32
C THR A 92 2.12 -7.39 -11.13
N TYR A 93 1.81 -6.14 -10.75
CA TYR A 93 0.78 -5.77 -9.77
C TYR A 93 -0.46 -5.16 -10.45
N ASN A 94 -0.41 -5.01 -11.76
CA ASN A 94 -1.43 -4.31 -12.52
C ASN A 94 -2.35 -5.31 -13.24
N PRO A 95 -3.66 -5.35 -12.91
CA PRO A 95 -4.61 -6.30 -13.49
C PRO A 95 -4.77 -6.17 -15.01
N VAL A 96 -4.54 -4.98 -15.59
CA VAL A 96 -4.66 -4.79 -17.05
C VAL A 96 -3.38 -5.09 -17.84
N THR A 97 -2.38 -5.70 -17.23
CA THR A 97 -1.10 -5.99 -17.88
C THR A 97 -1.26 -6.86 -19.11
N ALA A 98 -2.10 -7.91 -19.06
CA ALA A 98 -2.34 -8.81 -20.20
C ALA A 98 -2.88 -8.08 -21.44
N ARG A 99 -3.57 -6.94 -21.23
CA ARG A 99 -4.07 -6.10 -22.32
C ARG A 99 -2.97 -5.26 -22.98
N LEU A 100 -1.89 -4.96 -22.26
CA LEU A 100 -0.83 -4.03 -22.67
C LEU A 100 0.46 -4.73 -23.10
N ILE A 101 0.72 -5.92 -22.59
CA ILE A 101 1.96 -6.66 -22.77
C ILE A 101 1.66 -8.08 -23.30
N GLU A 102 2.44 -8.53 -24.26
CA GLU A 102 2.36 -9.90 -24.79
C GLU A 102 3.01 -10.89 -23.79
N LEU A 103 2.17 -11.60 -23.03
CA LEU A 103 2.62 -12.47 -21.92
C LEU A 103 3.52 -13.63 -22.40
N LYS A 104 3.30 -14.15 -23.62
CA LYS A 104 4.06 -15.27 -24.21
C LYS A 104 5.56 -15.00 -24.41
N ARG A 105 5.99 -13.73 -24.31
CA ARG A 105 7.41 -13.34 -24.40
C ARG A 105 8.18 -13.59 -23.12
N TYR A 106 7.52 -13.98 -22.06
CA TYR A 106 8.12 -14.15 -20.74
C TYR A 106 8.15 -15.63 -20.38
N LYS A 107 9.28 -16.07 -19.82
CA LYS A 107 9.47 -17.45 -19.36
C LYS A 107 8.50 -17.81 -18.23
N ARG A 108 8.15 -16.83 -17.40
CA ARG A 108 7.16 -16.94 -16.32
C ARG A 108 6.38 -15.63 -16.19
N VAL A 109 5.10 -15.76 -15.92
CA VAL A 109 4.20 -14.64 -15.63
C VAL A 109 3.68 -14.78 -14.22
N ILE A 110 3.96 -13.78 -13.39
CA ILE A 110 3.54 -13.73 -11.99
C ILE A 110 2.64 -12.50 -11.82
N TYR A 111 1.41 -12.75 -11.39
CA TYR A 111 0.49 -11.69 -10.99
C TYR A 111 0.43 -11.62 -9.46
N HIS A 112 0.65 -10.42 -8.91
CA HIS A 112 0.60 -10.17 -7.48
C HIS A 112 -0.53 -9.19 -7.20
N ALA A 113 -1.72 -9.71 -6.85
CA ALA A 113 -2.90 -8.94 -6.50
C ALA A 113 -2.78 -8.47 -5.04
N VAL A 114 -2.47 -7.20 -4.86
CA VAL A 114 -2.25 -6.59 -3.53
C VAL A 114 -3.50 -5.96 -2.95
N ASP A 115 -4.41 -5.48 -3.82
CA ASP A 115 -5.65 -4.81 -3.45
C ASP A 115 -6.74 -5.09 -4.48
N ALA A 116 -8.01 -4.97 -4.10
CA ALA A 116 -9.15 -4.95 -5.02
C ALA A 116 -9.21 -3.60 -5.77
N ILE A 117 -8.34 -3.43 -6.78
CA ILE A 117 -8.16 -2.14 -7.50
C ILE A 117 -9.48 -1.66 -8.12
N HIS A 118 -10.35 -2.58 -8.54
CA HIS A 118 -11.66 -2.28 -9.14
C HIS A 118 -12.65 -1.64 -8.14
N GLU A 119 -12.41 -1.78 -6.83
CA GLU A 119 -13.20 -1.15 -5.76
C GLU A 119 -12.73 0.26 -5.39
N GLN A 120 -11.60 0.71 -5.96
CA GLN A 120 -11.12 2.07 -5.72
C GLN A 120 -11.97 3.09 -6.49
N PRO A 121 -12.15 4.32 -5.94
CA PRO A 121 -12.87 5.38 -6.65
C PRO A 121 -12.30 5.68 -8.03
N ASP A 122 -13.16 6.06 -8.96
CA ASP A 122 -12.82 6.47 -10.33
C ASP A 122 -12.13 5.39 -11.19
N MET A 123 -12.22 4.11 -10.81
CA MET A 123 -11.66 3.00 -11.59
C MET A 123 -12.67 2.43 -12.58
N PRO A 124 -12.24 2.02 -13.79
CA PRO A 124 -13.11 1.35 -14.75
C PRO A 124 -13.35 -0.12 -14.31
N THR A 125 -14.24 -0.32 -13.33
CA THR A 125 -14.48 -1.60 -12.63
C THR A 125 -14.68 -2.78 -13.57
N SER A 126 -15.59 -2.69 -14.55
CA SER A 126 -15.89 -3.79 -15.47
C SER A 126 -14.67 -4.22 -16.29
N LEU A 127 -13.89 -3.25 -16.77
CA LEU A 127 -12.65 -3.51 -17.51
C LEU A 127 -11.62 -4.20 -16.61
N ILE A 128 -11.38 -3.66 -15.41
CA ILE A 128 -10.38 -4.21 -14.48
C ILE A 128 -10.72 -5.64 -14.10
N VAL A 129 -11.98 -5.93 -13.75
CA VAL A 129 -12.43 -7.28 -13.39
C VAL A 129 -12.24 -8.26 -14.54
N ALA A 130 -12.60 -7.87 -15.79
CA ALA A 130 -12.43 -8.74 -16.95
C ALA A 130 -10.96 -9.04 -17.25
N GLU A 131 -10.11 -8.01 -17.23
CA GLU A 131 -8.68 -8.15 -17.51
C GLU A 131 -7.95 -8.90 -16.38
N GLU A 132 -8.34 -8.69 -15.13
CA GLU A 132 -7.79 -9.42 -13.98
C GLU A 132 -8.06 -10.92 -14.07
N ARG A 133 -9.30 -11.30 -14.42
CA ARG A 133 -9.66 -12.72 -14.67
C ARG A 133 -8.83 -13.32 -15.79
N SER A 134 -8.67 -12.59 -16.90
CA SER A 134 -7.83 -13.00 -18.03
C SER A 134 -6.38 -13.18 -17.63
N LEU A 135 -5.83 -12.21 -16.87
CA LEU A 135 -4.46 -12.28 -16.36
C LEU A 135 -4.25 -13.45 -15.40
N CYS A 136 -5.18 -13.69 -14.47
CA CYS A 136 -5.15 -14.82 -13.55
C CYS A 136 -5.12 -16.17 -14.29
N SER A 137 -5.89 -16.28 -15.38
CA SER A 137 -5.94 -17.50 -16.20
C SER A 137 -4.66 -17.75 -17.01
N ALA A 138 -3.93 -16.67 -17.35
CA ALA A 138 -2.71 -16.71 -18.15
C ALA A 138 -1.42 -16.73 -17.30
N ALA A 139 -1.49 -16.38 -16.04
CA ALA A 139 -0.34 -16.32 -15.13
C ALA A 139 0.06 -17.74 -14.66
N ASP A 140 1.37 -17.98 -14.55
CA ASP A 140 1.91 -19.21 -13.96
C ASP A 140 1.65 -19.26 -12.46
N TYR A 141 1.75 -18.09 -11.80
CA TYR A 141 1.48 -17.93 -10.36
C TYR A 141 0.68 -16.66 -10.11
N VAL A 142 -0.30 -16.76 -9.21
CA VAL A 142 -1.04 -15.62 -8.67
C VAL A 142 -0.81 -15.56 -7.18
N PHE A 143 -0.19 -14.46 -6.71
CA PHE A 143 -0.06 -14.17 -5.29
C PHE A 143 -1.11 -13.15 -4.88
N VAL A 144 -1.75 -13.38 -3.74
CA VAL A 144 -2.79 -12.50 -3.20
C VAL A 144 -2.49 -12.17 -1.75
N THR A 145 -2.83 -10.95 -1.33
CA THR A 145 -2.49 -10.45 0.01
C THR A 145 -3.61 -10.62 1.03
N SER A 146 -4.80 -11.03 0.60
CA SER A 146 -5.93 -11.27 1.53
C SER A 146 -6.69 -12.55 1.20
N PRO A 147 -7.36 -13.16 2.20
CA PRO A 147 -8.26 -14.30 1.99
C PRO A 147 -9.40 -13.99 1.01
N GLN A 148 -9.91 -12.75 1.00
CA GLN A 148 -10.97 -12.32 0.09
C GLN A 148 -10.49 -12.33 -1.36
N LEU A 149 -9.33 -11.75 -1.63
CA LEU A 149 -8.72 -11.80 -2.98
C LEU A 149 -8.47 -13.26 -3.40
N LYS A 150 -8.01 -14.11 -2.48
CA LYS A 150 -7.86 -15.54 -2.78
C LYS A 150 -9.18 -16.17 -3.19
N LYS A 151 -10.24 -15.95 -2.42
CA LYS A 151 -11.58 -16.48 -2.73
C LYS A 151 -12.09 -15.96 -4.08
N ALA A 152 -11.94 -14.65 -4.34
CA ALA A 152 -12.43 -14.03 -5.58
C ALA A 152 -11.69 -14.49 -6.84
N LEU A 153 -10.38 -14.72 -6.75
CA LEU A 153 -9.52 -15.03 -7.91
C LEU A 153 -9.25 -16.54 -8.11
N SER A 154 -9.49 -17.37 -7.10
CA SER A 154 -9.31 -18.84 -7.19
C SER A 154 -10.02 -19.51 -8.38
N PRO A 155 -11.24 -19.10 -8.80
CA PRO A 155 -11.87 -19.71 -9.97
C PRO A 155 -11.13 -19.46 -11.29
N TYR A 156 -10.25 -18.46 -11.34
CA TYR A 156 -9.56 -18.04 -12.56
C TYR A 156 -8.07 -18.39 -12.60
N SER A 157 -7.51 -18.96 -11.53
CA SER A 157 -6.09 -19.30 -11.46
C SER A 157 -5.87 -20.76 -11.10
N ARG A 158 -4.89 -21.40 -11.75
CA ARG A 158 -4.45 -22.77 -11.42
C ARG A 158 -3.51 -22.82 -10.22
N ASN A 159 -2.74 -21.74 -9.99
CA ASN A 159 -1.73 -21.65 -8.94
C ASN A 159 -1.90 -20.33 -8.18
N ILE A 160 -2.82 -20.31 -7.22
CA ILE A 160 -3.04 -19.15 -6.37
C ILE A 160 -2.49 -19.39 -4.96
N ARG A 161 -1.66 -18.48 -4.46
CA ARG A 161 -1.08 -18.54 -3.11
C ARG A 161 -1.45 -17.29 -2.34
N PHE A 162 -1.76 -17.47 -1.06
CA PHE A 162 -1.97 -16.37 -0.12
C PHE A 162 -0.65 -16.05 0.57
N ASP A 163 -0.20 -14.81 0.40
CA ASP A 163 0.96 -14.24 1.06
C ASP A 163 0.60 -12.82 1.51
N PRO A 164 0.35 -12.58 2.80
CA PRO A 164 -0.10 -11.30 3.32
C PRO A 164 0.93 -10.20 3.07
N ASN A 165 0.50 -8.95 3.13
CA ASN A 165 1.41 -7.83 3.11
C ASN A 165 2.39 -7.94 4.30
N VAL A 166 3.54 -7.31 4.15
CA VAL A 166 4.66 -7.39 5.10
C VAL A 166 5.23 -5.99 5.34
N ALA A 167 6.09 -5.84 6.34
CA ALA A 167 6.76 -4.58 6.66
C ALA A 167 8.27 -4.63 6.39
N ASP A 168 8.88 -3.47 6.23
CA ASP A 168 10.32 -3.30 6.43
C ASP A 168 10.60 -3.30 7.94
N PHE A 169 10.72 -4.52 8.47
CA PHE A 169 10.89 -4.74 9.90
C PHE A 169 12.05 -3.93 10.47
N PHE A 170 13.22 -4.01 9.86
CA PHE A 170 14.42 -3.36 10.40
C PHE A 170 14.30 -1.83 10.38
N HIS A 171 13.63 -1.29 9.38
CA HIS A 171 13.37 0.14 9.28
C HIS A 171 12.46 0.62 10.43
N PHE A 172 11.32 -0.03 10.64
CA PHE A 172 10.35 0.37 11.66
C PHE A 172 10.77 -0.02 13.07
N ASN A 173 11.51 -1.11 13.27
CA ASN A 173 12.00 -1.52 14.57
C ASN A 173 12.98 -0.51 15.21
N ARG A 174 13.57 0.37 14.40
CA ARG A 174 14.36 1.51 14.90
C ARG A 174 13.55 2.44 15.82
N ALA A 175 12.22 2.45 15.74
CA ALA A 175 11.39 3.22 16.64
C ALA A 175 11.69 2.94 18.12
N LEU A 176 12.06 1.71 18.46
CA LEU A 176 12.41 1.29 19.81
C LEU A 176 13.77 1.82 20.31
N THR A 177 14.59 2.37 19.41
CA THR A 177 15.93 2.90 19.78
C THR A 177 15.95 4.41 19.92
N PHE A 178 14.89 5.11 19.53
CA PHE A 178 14.83 6.56 19.61
C PHE A 178 14.43 7.03 21.01
N SER A 179 15.15 8.02 21.51
CA SER A 179 14.79 8.76 22.71
C SER A 179 13.65 9.75 22.44
N SER A 180 13.03 10.28 23.49
CA SER A 180 12.00 11.30 23.39
C SER A 180 12.48 12.58 22.67
N GLN A 181 13.76 12.89 22.74
CA GLN A 181 14.37 14.04 22.06
C GLN A 181 14.50 13.84 20.53
N GLU A 182 14.49 12.61 20.05
CA GLU A 182 14.56 12.28 18.64
C GLU A 182 13.19 12.18 17.96
N VAL A 183 12.12 12.25 18.73
CA VAL A 183 10.75 12.43 18.21
C VAL A 183 10.67 13.77 17.47
N PRO A 184 10.06 13.85 16.28
CA PRO A 184 9.97 15.09 15.52
C PRO A 184 9.31 16.22 16.31
N SER A 185 9.85 17.45 16.19
CA SER A 185 9.40 18.61 16.96
C SER A 185 7.94 18.97 16.75
N ASP A 186 7.41 18.78 15.55
CA ASP A 186 5.99 18.99 15.25
C ASP A 186 5.07 17.99 15.97
N LEU A 187 5.56 16.77 16.25
CA LEU A 187 4.85 15.80 17.06
C LEU A 187 5.02 16.09 18.56
N GLN A 188 6.19 16.55 19.02
CA GLN A 188 6.43 16.89 20.42
C GLN A 188 5.50 18.00 20.92
N LEU A 189 5.07 18.93 20.05
CA LEU A 189 4.12 20.00 20.38
C LEU A 189 2.68 19.50 20.61
N ILE A 190 2.37 18.28 20.25
CA ILE A 190 1.05 17.68 20.41
C ILE A 190 0.99 16.98 21.78
N PRO A 191 -0.06 17.23 22.59
CA PRO A 191 -0.20 16.59 23.90
C PRO A 191 -0.21 15.06 23.85
N GLU A 192 0.31 14.42 24.89
CA GLU A 192 0.17 12.98 25.10
C GLU A 192 -1.12 12.67 25.89
N PRO A 193 -1.69 11.43 25.74
CA PRO A 193 -1.23 10.34 24.88
C PRO A 193 -1.64 10.54 23.42
N ARG A 194 -0.73 10.16 22.48
CA ARG A 194 -0.92 10.34 21.03
C ARG A 194 -1.31 9.02 20.37
N ILE A 195 -2.46 9.01 19.71
CA ILE A 195 -2.98 7.88 18.93
C ILE A 195 -2.63 8.13 17.45
N GLY A 196 -1.72 7.33 16.89
CA GLY A 196 -1.12 7.60 15.59
C GLY A 196 -1.74 6.81 14.45
N TYR A 197 -1.97 7.47 13.31
CA TYR A 197 -2.27 6.88 12.02
C TYR A 197 -1.26 7.37 10.97
N ILE A 198 -0.64 6.44 10.26
CA ILE A 198 0.27 6.74 9.14
C ILE A 198 -0.29 6.10 7.86
N GLY A 199 -0.65 6.93 6.89
CA GLY A 199 -1.20 6.46 5.61
C GLY A 199 -2.01 7.52 4.90
N ALA A 200 -2.48 7.21 3.70
CA ALA A 200 -3.40 8.10 2.98
C ALA A 200 -4.70 8.28 3.76
N ILE A 201 -5.06 9.54 3.98
CA ILE A 201 -6.31 9.94 4.64
C ILE A 201 -7.36 10.04 3.55
N SER A 202 -8.19 9.01 3.41
CA SER A 202 -9.20 8.93 2.35
C SER A 202 -10.50 8.32 2.86
N SER A 203 -11.63 8.86 2.42
CA SER A 203 -12.95 8.49 2.92
C SER A 203 -13.39 7.09 2.49
N TYR A 204 -12.80 6.52 1.43
CA TYR A 204 -13.10 5.14 1.04
C TYR A 204 -12.34 4.10 1.89
N LYS A 205 -11.29 4.51 2.63
CA LYS A 205 -10.53 3.64 3.56
C LYS A 205 -10.90 3.89 5.01
N LEU A 206 -10.90 5.15 5.44
CA LEU A 206 -11.12 5.55 6.82
C LEU A 206 -12.59 5.88 7.09
N HIS A 207 -13.06 5.54 8.27
CA HIS A 207 -14.40 5.90 8.71
C HIS A 207 -14.41 7.30 9.33
N ILE A 208 -14.37 8.34 8.46
CA ILE A 208 -14.22 9.75 8.86
C ILE A 208 -15.21 10.19 9.95
N PRO A 209 -16.52 9.90 9.87
CA PRO A 209 -17.47 10.28 10.93
C PRO A 209 -17.22 9.57 12.26
N LEU A 210 -16.84 8.29 12.24
CA LEU A 210 -16.53 7.52 13.46
C LEU A 210 -15.30 8.11 14.16
N ILE A 211 -14.25 8.45 13.41
CA ILE A 211 -13.05 9.11 13.94
C ILE A 211 -13.42 10.42 14.63
N ALA A 212 -14.28 11.24 13.99
CA ALA A 212 -14.77 12.49 14.58
C ALA A 212 -15.50 12.26 15.91
N SER A 213 -16.42 11.29 15.96
CA SER A 213 -17.18 10.93 17.15
C SER A 213 -16.26 10.46 18.29
N ILE A 214 -15.28 9.59 18.00
CA ILE A 214 -14.33 9.11 18.99
C ILE A 214 -13.46 10.28 19.53
N ALA A 215 -12.95 11.15 18.65
CA ALA A 215 -12.13 12.27 19.06
C ALA A 215 -12.89 13.28 19.94
N GLN A 216 -14.16 13.55 19.63
CA GLN A 216 -15.03 14.38 20.45
C GLN A 216 -15.30 13.78 21.84
N SER A 217 -15.44 12.46 21.92
CA SER A 217 -15.70 11.75 23.19
C SER A 217 -14.45 11.62 24.08
N HIS A 218 -13.25 11.81 23.50
CA HIS A 218 -11.96 11.66 24.17
C HIS A 218 -11.07 12.89 24.00
N PRO A 219 -11.45 14.04 24.58
CA PRO A 219 -10.67 15.28 24.47
C PRO A 219 -9.28 15.19 25.11
N GLU A 220 -9.04 14.24 25.99
CA GLU A 220 -7.78 13.92 26.65
C GLU A 220 -6.78 13.22 25.72
N LEU A 221 -7.24 12.63 24.60
CA LEU A 221 -6.41 11.93 23.62
C LEU A 221 -6.10 12.82 22.43
N SER A 222 -4.90 12.71 21.88
CA SER A 222 -4.50 13.39 20.65
C SER A 222 -4.49 12.41 19.48
N PHE A 223 -5.32 12.63 18.47
CA PHE A 223 -5.42 11.79 17.27
C PHE A 223 -4.57 12.38 16.15
N VAL A 224 -3.46 11.74 15.85
CA VAL A 224 -2.43 12.25 14.93
C VAL A 224 -2.45 11.48 13.62
N PHE A 225 -2.63 12.20 12.50
CA PHE A 225 -2.68 11.66 11.16
C PHE A 225 -1.49 12.14 10.32
N ILE A 226 -0.74 11.19 9.76
CA ILE A 226 0.43 11.45 8.92
C ILE A 226 0.21 10.82 7.55
N GLY A 227 0.09 11.64 6.52
CA GLY A 227 -0.09 11.21 5.14
C GLY A 227 -0.83 12.22 4.28
N PRO A 228 -0.95 11.93 2.99
CA PRO A 228 -1.69 12.79 2.06
C PRO A 228 -3.20 12.65 2.23
N THR A 229 -3.94 13.73 1.96
CA THR A 229 -5.41 13.79 2.08
C THR A 229 -6.15 13.58 0.74
N GLU A 230 -5.42 13.43 -0.37
CA GLU A 230 -5.99 13.35 -1.72
C GLU A 230 -5.55 12.11 -2.49
N GLU A 231 -4.98 11.13 -1.80
CA GLU A 231 -4.51 9.92 -2.47
C GLU A 231 -5.67 8.93 -2.65
N GLY A 232 -5.93 8.59 -3.92
CA GLY A 232 -6.93 7.58 -4.27
C GLY A 232 -8.33 8.13 -4.55
N GLU A 233 -8.65 9.33 -4.12
CA GLU A 233 -9.92 10.02 -4.41
C GLU A 233 -9.69 11.50 -4.74
N ALA A 234 -10.68 12.13 -5.38
CA ALA A 234 -10.55 13.51 -5.85
C ALA A 234 -10.44 14.52 -4.72
N LYS A 235 -11.19 14.28 -3.66
CA LYS A 235 -11.23 15.13 -2.46
C LYS A 235 -11.83 14.32 -1.32
N THR A 236 -11.04 14.16 -0.26
CA THR A 236 -11.55 13.63 1.00
C THR A 236 -12.29 14.71 1.76
N ASP A 237 -13.55 14.46 2.12
CA ASP A 237 -14.30 15.40 2.96
C ASP A 237 -13.91 15.22 4.42
N LEU A 238 -13.17 16.20 4.95
CA LEU A 238 -12.75 16.29 6.34
C LEU A 238 -13.49 17.41 7.09
N ALA A 239 -14.65 17.88 6.59
CA ALA A 239 -15.39 18.97 7.22
C ALA A 239 -15.75 18.67 8.68
N SER A 240 -16.09 17.40 8.99
CA SER A 240 -16.40 16.96 10.35
C SER A 240 -15.20 17.03 11.33
N TRP A 241 -13.97 17.15 10.83
CA TRP A 241 -12.77 17.25 11.70
C TRP A 241 -12.34 18.67 12.01
N ARG A 242 -12.83 19.68 11.24
CA ARG A 242 -12.34 21.08 11.29
C ARG A 242 -12.40 21.73 12.68
N ASN A 243 -13.41 21.38 13.47
CA ASN A 243 -13.67 21.99 14.76
C ASN A 243 -13.35 21.05 15.94
N ILE A 244 -12.61 19.97 15.68
CA ILE A 244 -12.21 19.00 16.71
C ILE A 244 -10.75 19.32 17.09
N PRO A 245 -10.51 19.89 18.28
CA PRO A 245 -9.20 20.46 18.62
C PRO A 245 -8.09 19.42 18.84
N ASN A 246 -8.45 18.16 19.07
CA ASN A 246 -7.53 17.07 19.34
C ASN A 246 -7.30 16.15 18.12
N ILE A 247 -7.72 16.56 16.91
CA ILE A 247 -7.33 15.92 15.65
C ILE A 247 -6.22 16.75 14.99
N TYR A 248 -5.08 16.12 14.75
CA TYR A 248 -3.89 16.73 14.16
C TYR A 248 -3.54 16.08 12.84
N ILE A 249 -3.48 16.85 11.74
CA ILE A 249 -3.09 16.39 10.41
C ILE A 249 -1.73 16.99 10.08
N LEU A 250 -0.68 16.18 10.15
CA LEU A 250 0.69 16.65 9.92
C LEU A 250 1.12 16.63 8.45
N GLY A 251 0.27 16.07 7.55
CA GLY A 251 0.60 15.91 6.13
C GLY A 251 1.62 14.79 5.88
N SER A 252 2.11 14.72 4.64
CA SER A 252 3.07 13.68 4.26
C SER A 252 4.44 13.89 4.88
N ARG A 253 5.08 12.79 5.28
CA ARG A 253 6.47 12.74 5.78
C ARG A 253 7.29 11.78 4.93
N SER A 254 8.62 11.96 4.94
CA SER A 254 9.51 11.02 4.25
C SER A 254 9.45 9.64 4.93
N TYR A 255 9.57 8.58 4.13
CA TYR A 255 9.53 7.22 4.65
C TYR A 255 10.60 6.98 5.73
N SER A 256 11.78 7.60 5.57
CA SER A 256 12.90 7.50 6.50
C SER A 256 12.62 8.11 7.89
N GLU A 257 11.66 9.04 7.99
CA GLU A 257 11.29 9.69 9.25
C GLU A 257 10.19 8.94 10.02
N LEU A 258 9.39 8.09 9.34
CA LEU A 258 8.22 7.45 9.95
C LEU A 258 8.52 6.70 11.25
N PRO A 259 9.64 5.98 11.42
CA PRO A 259 9.95 5.33 12.69
C PRO A 259 10.09 6.29 13.88
N ARG A 260 10.56 7.53 13.64
CA ARG A 260 10.64 8.55 14.69
C ARG A 260 9.26 9.05 15.13
N TYR A 261 8.31 9.14 14.19
CA TYR A 261 6.91 9.44 14.52
C TYR A 261 6.28 8.28 15.30
N CYS A 262 6.54 7.02 14.90
CA CYS A 262 6.07 5.86 15.65
C CYS A 262 6.58 5.87 17.09
N ALA A 263 7.84 6.27 17.34
CA ALA A 263 8.41 6.36 18.68
C ALA A 263 7.67 7.37 19.60
N GLY A 264 6.96 8.34 19.02
CA GLY A 264 6.19 9.34 19.75
C GLY A 264 4.71 9.00 19.96
N PHE A 265 4.23 7.82 19.53
CA PHE A 265 2.86 7.38 19.72
C PHE A 265 2.72 6.45 20.94
N ALA A 266 1.63 6.61 21.67
CA ALA A 266 1.24 5.68 22.74
C ALA A 266 0.56 4.43 22.16
N CYS A 267 -0.19 4.61 21.07
CA CYS A 267 -0.93 3.56 20.38
C CYS A 267 -1.02 3.91 18.89
N ALA A 268 -1.03 2.92 18.03
CA ALA A 268 -1.38 3.07 16.62
C ALA A 268 -2.81 2.54 16.39
N TRP A 269 -3.52 3.15 15.46
CA TRP A 269 -4.86 2.69 15.12
C TRP A 269 -5.12 2.62 13.63
N LEU A 270 -6.09 1.76 13.27
CA LEU A 270 -6.54 1.53 11.90
C LEU A 270 -8.09 1.58 11.89
N PRO A 271 -8.69 2.80 11.98
CA PRO A 271 -10.15 2.97 12.01
C PRO A 271 -10.73 2.88 10.60
N LEU A 272 -10.65 1.70 10.00
CA LEU A 272 -11.05 1.45 8.63
C LEU A 272 -12.58 1.36 8.52
N ARG A 273 -13.11 1.78 7.36
CA ARG A 273 -14.49 1.46 7.00
C ARG A 273 -14.62 -0.04 6.77
N HIS A 274 -15.83 -0.56 6.95
CA HIS A 274 -16.19 -1.91 6.55
C HIS A 274 -16.88 -1.84 5.18
N ASN A 275 -16.12 -2.06 4.11
CA ASN A 275 -16.61 -2.08 2.73
C ASN A 275 -15.82 -3.11 1.90
N GLU A 276 -16.21 -3.33 0.64
CA GLU A 276 -15.58 -4.34 -0.22
C GLU A 276 -14.08 -4.10 -0.39
N TYR A 277 -13.65 -2.84 -0.52
CA TYR A 277 -12.23 -2.52 -0.66
C TYR A 277 -11.44 -2.92 0.59
N THR A 278 -11.87 -2.44 1.77
CA THR A 278 -11.15 -2.69 3.04
C THR A 278 -11.21 -4.15 3.47
N ASN A 279 -12.31 -4.85 3.18
CA ASN A 279 -12.42 -6.29 3.40
C ASN A 279 -11.48 -7.11 2.51
N SER A 280 -11.14 -6.59 1.33
CA SER A 280 -10.28 -7.25 0.36
C SER A 280 -8.81 -6.88 0.49
N MET A 281 -8.45 -5.93 1.37
CA MET A 281 -7.06 -5.52 1.56
C MET A 281 -6.43 -6.19 2.78
N PHE A 282 -5.09 -6.17 2.81
CA PHE A 282 -4.30 -6.38 4.02
C PHE A 282 -3.52 -5.10 4.34
N PRO A 283 -3.79 -4.40 5.47
CA PRO A 283 -3.15 -3.12 5.77
C PRO A 283 -1.66 -3.31 6.12
N MET A 284 -0.76 -2.90 5.23
CA MET A 284 0.70 -2.98 5.46
C MET A 284 1.11 -2.31 6.78
N LYS A 285 0.43 -1.22 7.16
CA LYS A 285 0.72 -0.46 8.37
C LYS A 285 0.58 -1.29 9.65
N PHE A 286 -0.22 -2.34 9.61
CA PHE A 286 -0.37 -3.26 10.74
C PHE A 286 0.99 -3.81 11.21
N PHE A 287 1.75 -4.41 10.30
CA PHE A 287 3.08 -4.96 10.66
C PHE A 287 4.14 -3.88 10.88
N GLU A 288 4.02 -2.71 10.24
CA GLU A 288 4.89 -1.56 10.49
C GLU A 288 4.74 -1.06 11.93
N TYR A 289 3.50 -0.97 12.43
CA TYR A 289 3.22 -0.59 13.81
C TYR A 289 3.71 -1.65 14.81
N LEU A 290 3.44 -2.92 14.57
CA LEU A 290 3.95 -4.00 15.42
C LEU A 290 5.48 -4.03 15.44
N ALA A 291 6.15 -3.81 14.30
CA ALA A 291 7.60 -3.72 14.21
C ALA A 291 8.16 -2.54 15.01
N SER A 292 7.40 -1.43 15.07
CA SER A 292 7.72 -0.26 15.91
C SER A 292 7.46 -0.49 17.40
N GLY A 293 6.97 -1.67 17.79
CA GLY A 293 6.60 -1.99 19.16
C GLY A 293 5.26 -1.43 19.61
N LEU A 294 4.53 -0.72 18.75
CA LEU A 294 3.27 -0.10 19.11
C LEU A 294 2.14 -1.12 19.34
N PRO A 295 1.33 -0.98 20.40
CA PRO A 295 0.04 -1.64 20.46
C PRO A 295 -0.87 -1.09 19.36
N VAL A 296 -1.72 -1.95 18.81
CA VAL A 296 -2.57 -1.62 17.65
C VAL A 296 -4.03 -1.83 17.97
N VAL A 297 -4.85 -0.81 17.72
CA VAL A 297 -6.31 -0.86 17.72
C VAL A 297 -6.78 -0.78 16.26
N ALA A 298 -7.57 -1.74 15.80
CA ALA A 298 -7.96 -1.80 14.39
C ALA A 298 -9.41 -2.26 14.21
N THR A 299 -10.04 -1.81 13.12
CA THR A 299 -11.31 -2.40 12.67
C THR A 299 -11.12 -3.90 12.43
N SER A 300 -12.07 -4.71 12.91
CA SER A 300 -12.11 -6.16 12.73
C SER A 300 -12.43 -6.54 11.29
N ILE A 301 -11.46 -6.34 10.40
CA ILE A 301 -11.52 -6.84 9.00
C ILE A 301 -11.00 -8.27 8.93
N GLN A 302 -11.48 -9.03 7.95
CA GLN A 302 -11.17 -10.47 7.88
C GLN A 302 -9.66 -10.78 7.82
N SER A 303 -8.87 -9.96 7.13
CA SER A 303 -7.43 -10.16 7.01
C SER A 303 -6.65 -9.96 8.33
N LEU A 304 -7.26 -9.33 9.35
CA LEU A 304 -6.64 -9.11 10.65
C LEU A 304 -7.12 -10.07 11.73
N GLN A 305 -8.17 -10.87 11.50
CA GLN A 305 -8.77 -11.73 12.53
C GLN A 305 -7.78 -12.75 13.12
N GLU A 306 -6.87 -13.30 12.31
CA GLU A 306 -5.83 -14.22 12.78
C GLU A 306 -4.80 -13.57 13.72
N PHE A 307 -4.76 -12.23 13.79
CA PHE A 307 -3.83 -11.45 14.59
C PHE A 307 -4.46 -10.87 15.87
N SER A 308 -5.65 -11.32 16.26
CA SER A 308 -6.36 -10.87 17.47
C SER A 308 -5.56 -11.10 18.77
N SER A 309 -4.58 -11.98 18.77
CA SER A 309 -3.69 -12.19 19.92
C SER A 309 -2.68 -11.05 20.14
N VAL A 310 -2.42 -10.20 19.12
CA VAL A 310 -1.43 -9.11 19.18
C VAL A 310 -2.00 -7.73 18.90
N ALA A 311 -3.30 -7.64 18.58
CA ALA A 311 -4.00 -6.39 18.31
C ALA A 311 -5.42 -6.42 18.88
N LEU A 312 -5.95 -5.26 19.25
CA LEU A 312 -7.32 -5.09 19.67
C LEU A 312 -8.20 -4.83 18.45
N LEU A 313 -9.02 -5.80 18.08
CA LEU A 313 -9.90 -5.73 16.93
C LEU A 313 -11.29 -5.24 17.34
N CYS A 314 -11.77 -4.18 16.69
CA CYS A 314 -12.98 -3.47 17.05
C CYS A 314 -14.08 -3.61 15.99
N GLU A 315 -15.33 -3.67 16.46
CA GLU A 315 -16.48 -3.35 15.61
C GLU A 315 -16.43 -1.87 15.21
N VAL A 316 -17.10 -1.52 14.10
CA VAL A 316 -17.10 -0.15 13.54
C VAL A 316 -18.08 0.73 14.35
N THR A 317 -17.87 0.82 15.66
CA THR A 317 -18.66 1.65 16.61
C THR A 317 -17.74 2.47 17.51
N ALA A 318 -18.22 3.63 17.96
CA ALA A 318 -17.44 4.50 18.85
C ALA A 318 -17.14 3.80 20.18
N ASP A 319 -18.10 3.07 20.74
CA ASP A 319 -17.94 2.38 22.03
C ASP A 319 -16.87 1.29 21.96
N SER A 320 -16.87 0.49 20.87
CA SER A 320 -15.86 -0.57 20.68
C SER A 320 -14.46 0.00 20.57
N PHE A 321 -14.27 1.08 19.78
CA PHE A 321 -12.99 1.74 19.67
C PHE A 321 -12.56 2.43 20.96
N SER A 322 -13.47 3.12 21.66
CA SER A 322 -13.20 3.76 22.95
C SER A 322 -12.73 2.74 24.00
N CYS A 323 -13.43 1.63 24.12
CA CYS A 323 -13.05 0.55 25.02
C CYS A 323 -11.67 -0.02 24.69
N ALA A 324 -11.40 -0.26 23.41
CA ALA A 324 -10.10 -0.78 22.97
C ALA A 324 -8.95 0.23 23.16
N LEU A 325 -9.17 1.53 22.93
CA LEU A 325 -8.18 2.57 23.19
C LEU A 325 -7.86 2.65 24.70
N HIS A 326 -8.85 2.63 25.57
CA HIS A 326 -8.64 2.58 27.02
C HIS A 326 -7.88 1.33 27.46
N THR A 327 -8.26 0.17 26.95
CA THR A 327 -7.57 -1.10 27.20
C THR A 327 -6.10 -1.03 26.76
N CYS A 328 -5.86 -0.49 25.57
CA CYS A 328 -4.54 -0.30 25.00
C CYS A 328 -3.66 0.62 25.88
N LEU A 329 -4.20 1.78 26.27
CA LEU A 329 -3.47 2.78 27.05
C LEU A 329 -3.24 2.36 28.51
N SER A 330 -4.06 1.49 29.05
CA SER A 330 -3.84 0.90 30.38
C SER A 330 -2.81 -0.23 30.39
N GLY A 331 -2.15 -0.50 29.23
CA GLY A 331 -1.12 -1.53 29.12
C GLY A 331 -1.65 -2.96 29.05
N VAL A 332 -2.95 -3.13 28.90
CA VAL A 332 -3.57 -4.45 28.71
C VAL A 332 -3.51 -4.85 27.24
N GLY A 333 -3.10 -6.06 26.98
CA GLY A 333 -2.95 -6.62 25.62
C GLY A 333 -1.66 -7.39 25.45
N ALA A 334 -1.28 -7.65 24.20
CA ALA A 334 -0.02 -8.33 23.90
C ALA A 334 1.19 -7.48 24.37
N ASP A 335 2.18 -8.13 24.94
CA ASP A 335 3.43 -7.50 25.34
C ASP A 335 4.27 -7.05 24.12
N LEU A 336 5.31 -6.29 24.38
CA LEU A 336 6.21 -5.76 23.36
C LEU A 336 6.86 -6.86 22.54
N ASP A 337 7.37 -7.90 23.24
CA ASP A 337 8.11 -8.99 22.61
C ASP A 337 7.23 -9.80 21.67
N SER A 338 5.99 -10.07 22.06
CA SER A 338 5.00 -10.75 21.24
C SER A 338 4.71 -9.98 19.94
N ARG A 339 4.48 -8.66 20.03
CA ARG A 339 4.24 -7.80 18.85
C ARG A 339 5.43 -7.78 17.90
N VAL A 340 6.63 -7.53 18.43
CA VAL A 340 7.86 -7.44 17.64
C VAL A 340 8.26 -8.80 17.05
N SER A 341 8.13 -9.88 17.81
CA SER A 341 8.45 -11.23 17.33
C SER A 341 7.53 -11.67 16.19
N LEU A 342 6.24 -11.33 16.27
CA LEU A 342 5.32 -11.57 15.17
C LEU A 342 5.71 -10.77 13.93
N ALA A 343 5.93 -9.46 14.06
CA ALA A 343 6.29 -8.60 12.93
C ALA A 343 7.58 -9.05 12.24
N ARG A 344 8.54 -9.62 12.97
CA ARG A 344 9.80 -10.15 12.43
C ARG A 344 9.58 -11.31 11.45
N GLN A 345 8.48 -12.05 11.55
CA GLN A 345 8.14 -13.14 10.64
C GLN A 345 7.57 -12.64 9.30
N TYR A 346 7.04 -11.41 9.28
CA TYR A 346 6.38 -10.81 8.12
C TYR A 346 7.25 -9.74 7.48
N THR A 347 8.38 -10.17 6.90
CA THR A 347 9.34 -9.28 6.21
C THR A 347 9.31 -9.49 4.70
N TYR A 348 9.82 -8.51 3.95
CA TYR A 348 9.99 -8.64 2.50
C TYR A 348 10.88 -9.82 2.12
N GLN A 349 11.91 -10.13 2.90
CA GLN A 349 12.82 -11.25 2.67
C GLN A 349 12.10 -12.59 2.86
N THR A 350 11.41 -12.76 4.00
CA THR A 350 10.66 -13.98 4.31
C THR A 350 9.57 -14.26 3.27
N ARG A 351 8.78 -13.22 2.91
CA ARG A 351 7.73 -13.35 1.89
C ARG A 351 8.31 -13.76 0.54
N LEU A 352 9.35 -13.05 0.08
CA LEU A 352 9.93 -13.34 -1.24
C LEU A 352 10.55 -14.72 -1.30
N SER A 353 11.23 -15.17 -0.24
CA SER A 353 11.75 -16.55 -0.16
C SER A 353 10.63 -17.59 -0.31
N LYS A 354 9.48 -17.37 0.34
CA LYS A 354 8.29 -18.23 0.19
C LYS A 354 7.70 -18.20 -1.22
N MET A 355 7.67 -17.03 -1.87
CA MET A 355 7.13 -16.87 -3.22
C MET A 355 8.03 -17.51 -4.30
N LEU A 356 9.34 -17.59 -4.07
CA LEU A 356 10.31 -18.15 -5.01
C LEU A 356 10.52 -19.66 -4.82
N ALA A 357 10.12 -20.22 -3.69
CA ALA A 357 10.10 -21.66 -3.41
C ALA A 357 8.91 -22.34 -4.13
#